data_2e3db538facfc2aabfd5fbf07c63d468
#
_entry.id   2e3db538facfc2aabfd5fbf07c63d468
#
_cell.length_a   1.000
_cell.length_b   1.000
_cell.length_c   1.000
_cell.angle_alpha   90.00
_cell.angle_beta   90.00
_cell.angle_gamma   90.00
#
_symmetry.space_group_name_H-M   'P 1'
#
loop_
_entity.id
_entity.type
_entity.pdbx_description
1 polymer ?
#
loop_
_entity_poly.entity_id
_entity_poly.type
_entity_poly.pdbx_seq_one_letter_code
_entity_poly.pdbx_strand_id
1 'polypeptide(L)'
;MGLETKPGNLVDSPTASETPEPPNASGGSELSQDTNATVIDIPAYLHAIMNPASTTFPRLECPQPNLERYAYLGGSSGSLQHGQLPRYFFALDLHQSVGLLPRLIGSIVETMYFLGPQNCVLSIVEGRSDDGTFEVLDQLRASMQLLGIRYYFKSSDINPLAKGENRIENLAKLRNLALKDLIAHPEHYDEDTTVIFSNDVALCMEDILEIIHQRKFQGADQTCAMDWTYVGEIPSFYDVWIARGKKISSLRAACEASTDFVHRHFRYDRRPVL
;
A
#
# COMPACT_ATOMS: atom_id res chain seq x y z
N MET A 1 -35.92 28.70 50.80
CA MET A 1 -34.73 28.17 51.46
C MET A 1 -33.60 28.14 50.43
N GLY A 2 -32.76 29.15 50.48
CA GLY A 2 -31.61 29.26 49.62
C GLY A 2 -30.39 28.57 50.23
N LEU A 3 -29.54 28.11 49.40
CA LEU A 3 -28.18 27.75 49.74
C LEU A 3 -27.23 28.33 48.67
N GLU A 4 -26.59 29.42 49.11
CA GLU A 4 -25.45 30.04 48.43
C GLU A 4 -24.24 29.10 48.50
N THR A 5 -23.51 28.95 47.40
CA THR A 5 -22.15 28.40 47.40
C THR A 5 -21.17 29.46 46.93
N LYS A 6 -20.18 29.77 47.79
CA LYS A 6 -19.09 30.71 47.60
C LYS A 6 -18.09 30.23 46.53
N PRO A 7 -17.40 31.16 45.84
CA PRO A 7 -16.32 30.83 44.92
C PRO A 7 -14.99 30.61 45.67
N GLY A 8 -14.26 29.55 45.25
CA GLY A 8 -12.92 29.20 45.75
C GLY A 8 -11.83 29.92 44.96
N ASN A 9 -10.79 30.29 45.65
CA ASN A 9 -9.64 31.13 45.30
C ASN A 9 -8.81 30.61 44.12
N LEU A 10 -8.40 31.57 43.28
CA LEU A 10 -7.23 31.43 42.38
C LEU A 10 -5.96 31.29 43.19
N VAL A 11 -5.10 30.37 42.77
CA VAL A 11 -3.72 30.22 43.25
C VAL A 11 -2.79 30.77 42.17
N ASP A 12 -1.91 31.69 42.59
CA ASP A 12 -0.93 32.41 41.75
C ASP A 12 0.09 31.51 41.07
N SER A 13 0.44 31.83 39.86
CA SER A 13 1.57 31.29 39.10
C SER A 13 2.88 31.97 39.52
N PRO A 14 4.00 31.26 39.66
CA PRO A 14 5.29 31.89 39.94
C PRO A 14 5.96 32.40 38.67
N THR A 15 6.59 33.55 38.89
CA THR A 15 7.35 34.43 38.01
C THR A 15 8.51 33.74 37.30
N ALA A 16 8.72 34.10 36.00
CA ALA A 16 9.85 33.72 35.19
C ALA A 16 11.20 34.21 35.78
N SER A 17 12.19 33.32 35.78
CA SER A 17 13.60 33.70 36.08
C SER A 17 14.35 33.86 34.74
N GLU A 18 15.06 34.97 34.68
CA GLU A 18 15.94 35.40 33.59
C GLU A 18 17.10 34.39 33.37
N THR A 19 17.36 34.09 32.09
CA THR A 19 18.56 33.36 31.64
C THR A 19 19.57 34.37 31.09
N PRO A 20 20.87 34.29 31.44
CA PRO A 20 21.89 35.20 30.90
C PRO A 20 22.34 34.81 29.47
N GLU A 21 22.56 35.83 28.65
CA GLU A 21 23.16 35.75 27.32
C GLU A 21 24.61 35.18 27.36
N PRO A 22 25.02 34.35 26.39
CA PRO A 22 26.43 33.99 26.20
C PRO A 22 27.12 34.99 25.25
N PRO A 23 28.44 35.13 25.37
CA PRO A 23 29.21 36.15 24.67
C PRO A 23 29.46 35.84 23.21
N ASN A 24 29.47 36.91 22.43
CA ASN A 24 29.81 36.98 21.01
C ASN A 24 31.24 36.53 20.75
N ALA A 25 31.42 35.47 19.97
CA ALA A 25 32.72 35.09 19.40
C ALA A 25 32.59 34.93 17.88
N SER A 26 33.07 35.91 17.18
CA SER A 26 33.34 35.87 15.76
C SER A 26 34.48 34.87 15.44
N GLY A 27 34.16 33.82 14.74
CA GLY A 27 35.11 32.86 14.21
C GLY A 27 34.49 32.17 13.02
N GLY A 28 34.90 32.56 11.80
CA GLY A 28 34.49 31.88 10.58
C GLY A 28 34.99 30.44 10.60
N SER A 29 34.11 29.51 10.38
CA SER A 29 34.44 28.17 9.93
C SER A 29 33.40 27.77 8.89
N GLU A 30 33.92 27.29 7.80
CA GLU A 30 33.24 26.77 6.63
C GLU A 30 32.10 25.83 7.04
N LEU A 31 30.90 26.13 6.58
CA LEU A 31 29.76 25.22 6.63
C LEU A 31 30.07 24.06 5.69
N SER A 32 30.64 22.99 6.25
CA SER A 32 30.53 21.65 5.67
C SER A 32 29.04 21.34 5.66
N GLN A 33 28.43 21.42 4.51
CA GLN A 33 27.12 20.85 4.27
C GLN A 33 27.28 19.34 4.35
N ASP A 34 27.05 18.76 5.52
CA ASP A 34 26.77 17.32 5.66
C ASP A 34 25.45 17.02 4.96
N THR A 35 25.52 16.93 3.63
CA THR A 35 24.47 16.24 2.86
C THR A 35 24.66 14.74 3.05
N ASN A 36 24.23 14.22 4.19
CA ASN A 36 23.96 12.80 4.37
C ASN A 36 22.67 12.45 3.62
N ALA A 37 22.63 12.71 2.31
CA ALA A 37 21.67 12.06 1.44
C ALA A 37 22.08 10.58 1.42
N THR A 38 21.30 9.73 2.05
CA THR A 38 21.50 8.28 2.01
C THR A 38 21.41 7.88 0.54
N VAL A 39 22.56 7.57 -0.06
CA VAL A 39 22.62 7.12 -1.46
C VAL A 39 21.89 5.78 -1.53
N ILE A 40 20.74 5.76 -2.18
CA ILE A 40 19.95 4.55 -2.31
C ILE A 40 20.56 3.66 -3.38
N ASP A 41 20.77 2.38 -3.03
CA ASP A 41 21.22 1.36 -3.97
C ASP A 41 20.05 0.89 -4.85
N ILE A 42 19.72 1.68 -5.87
CA ILE A 42 18.62 1.38 -6.80
C ILE A 42 18.76 -0.01 -7.44
N PRO A 43 19.94 -0.44 -7.93
CA PRO A 43 20.14 -1.79 -8.44
C PRO A 43 19.76 -2.88 -7.45
N ALA A 44 20.09 -2.74 -6.17
CA ALA A 44 19.70 -3.71 -5.13
C ALA A 44 18.17 -3.78 -4.95
N TYR A 45 17.50 -2.62 -4.97
CA TYR A 45 16.03 -2.57 -4.92
C TYR A 45 15.39 -3.25 -6.12
N LEU A 46 15.84 -2.93 -7.33
CA LEU A 46 15.32 -3.54 -8.57
C LEU A 46 15.55 -5.05 -8.58
N HIS A 47 16.73 -5.51 -8.18
CA HIS A 47 17.02 -6.93 -8.06
C HIS A 47 16.07 -7.62 -7.06
N ALA A 48 15.81 -7.00 -5.91
CA ALA A 48 14.92 -7.56 -4.91
C ALA A 48 13.45 -7.58 -5.34
N ILE A 49 13.00 -6.57 -6.09
CA ILE A 49 11.65 -6.51 -6.68
C ILE A 49 11.47 -7.60 -7.73
N MET A 50 12.46 -7.77 -8.61
CA MET A 50 12.36 -8.68 -9.75
C MET A 50 12.67 -10.14 -9.43
N ASN A 51 13.30 -10.40 -8.29
CA ASN A 51 13.69 -11.75 -7.87
C ASN A 51 13.04 -12.13 -6.53
N PRO A 52 11.99 -12.96 -6.54
CA PRO A 52 11.31 -13.43 -5.32
C PRO A 52 12.24 -14.14 -4.33
N ALA A 53 13.32 -14.76 -4.80
CA ALA A 53 14.30 -15.45 -3.96
C ALA A 53 15.38 -14.52 -3.37
N SER A 54 15.35 -13.21 -3.66
CA SER A 54 16.32 -12.26 -3.12
C SER A 54 16.17 -12.13 -1.60
N THR A 55 17.29 -12.18 -0.89
CA THR A 55 17.39 -11.98 0.55
C THR A 55 18.00 -10.64 0.93
N THR A 56 18.22 -9.76 -0.05
CA THR A 56 18.83 -8.43 0.17
C THR A 56 18.00 -7.55 1.08
N PHE A 57 16.67 -7.64 0.94
CA PHE A 57 15.73 -6.92 1.80
C PHE A 57 14.78 -7.91 2.50
N PRO A 58 14.31 -7.59 3.72
CA PRO A 58 13.31 -8.40 4.40
C PRO A 58 12.04 -8.57 3.53
N ARG A 59 11.55 -9.78 3.42
CA ARG A 59 10.25 -10.09 2.78
C ARG A 59 9.30 -10.69 3.81
N LEU A 60 8.02 -10.77 3.44
CA LEU A 60 7.05 -11.52 4.23
C LEU A 60 7.37 -13.02 4.12
N GLU A 61 7.18 -13.75 5.22
CA GLU A 61 7.13 -15.20 5.20
C GLU A 61 5.78 -15.65 4.65
N CYS A 62 5.69 -15.75 3.33
CA CYS A 62 4.45 -16.11 2.65
C CYS A 62 4.24 -17.63 2.65
N PRO A 63 2.99 -18.11 2.84
CA PRO A 63 2.68 -19.53 2.63
C PRO A 63 2.91 -19.90 1.17
N GLN A 64 3.15 -21.20 0.93
CA GLN A 64 3.19 -21.70 -0.44
C GLN A 64 1.79 -21.63 -1.05
N PRO A 65 1.58 -20.89 -2.15
CA PRO A 65 0.26 -20.72 -2.73
C PRO A 65 -0.25 -22.04 -3.33
N ASN A 66 -1.55 -22.27 -3.20
CA ASN A 66 -2.20 -23.38 -3.91
C ASN A 66 -2.40 -23.01 -5.38
N LEU A 67 -1.37 -23.24 -6.20
CA LEU A 67 -1.37 -22.84 -7.60
C LEU A 67 -2.46 -23.54 -8.43
N GLU A 68 -2.89 -24.74 -8.05
CA GLU A 68 -3.99 -25.46 -8.73
C GLU A 68 -5.31 -24.70 -8.58
N ARG A 69 -5.56 -24.14 -7.40
CA ARG A 69 -6.74 -23.32 -7.12
C ARG A 69 -6.85 -22.10 -8.04
N TYR A 70 -5.73 -21.51 -8.39
CA TYR A 70 -5.66 -20.29 -9.17
C TYR A 70 -5.26 -20.49 -10.63
N ALA A 71 -5.00 -21.73 -11.06
CA ALA A 71 -4.47 -22.03 -12.41
C ALA A 71 -5.29 -21.41 -13.55
N TYR A 72 -6.62 -21.38 -13.42
CA TYR A 72 -7.52 -20.81 -14.42
C TYR A 72 -7.38 -19.29 -14.58
N LEU A 73 -6.78 -18.57 -13.60
CA LEU A 73 -6.51 -17.13 -13.67
C LEU A 73 -5.35 -16.84 -14.64
N GLY A 74 -4.35 -17.72 -14.72
CA GLY A 74 -3.16 -17.55 -15.55
C GLY A 74 -3.40 -17.59 -17.06
N GLY A 75 -4.58 -18.01 -17.51
CA GLY A 75 -4.86 -18.20 -18.93
C GLY A 75 -4.16 -19.43 -19.50
N SER A 76 -4.72 -20.00 -20.57
CA SER A 76 -4.13 -21.16 -21.25
C SER A 76 -2.77 -20.81 -21.84
N SER A 77 -1.71 -21.49 -21.43
CA SER A 77 -0.33 -21.38 -21.94
C SER A 77 -0.15 -21.73 -23.42
N GLY A 78 -1.15 -21.57 -24.25
CA GLY A 78 -1.26 -22.23 -25.55
C GLY A 78 -1.46 -21.33 -26.76
N SER A 79 -1.30 -20.03 -26.70
CA SER A 79 -1.00 -19.22 -27.90
C SER A 79 -0.82 -17.74 -27.51
N LEU A 80 0.34 -17.20 -27.81
CA LEU A 80 0.53 -15.74 -27.96
C LEU A 80 -0.38 -15.27 -29.09
N GLN A 81 -1.65 -15.02 -28.80
CA GLN A 81 -2.52 -14.35 -29.77
C GLN A 81 -2.11 -12.89 -29.78
N HIS A 82 -1.49 -12.47 -30.88
CA HIS A 82 -1.27 -11.07 -31.18
C HIS A 82 -2.62 -10.34 -31.09
N GLY A 83 -2.75 -9.40 -30.14
CA GLY A 83 -3.97 -8.62 -29.95
C GLY A 83 -4.77 -8.95 -28.67
N GLN A 84 -4.28 -9.83 -27.80
CA GLN A 84 -4.96 -10.08 -26.53
C GLN A 84 -4.92 -8.83 -25.64
N LEU A 85 -6.09 -8.40 -25.18
CA LEU A 85 -6.22 -7.26 -24.26
C LEU A 85 -5.82 -7.67 -22.85
N PRO A 86 -5.29 -6.75 -22.04
CA PRO A 86 -4.96 -7.02 -20.63
C PRO A 86 -6.20 -7.43 -19.85
N ARG A 87 -6.01 -8.40 -18.95
CA ARG A 87 -7.07 -8.93 -18.07
C ARG A 87 -6.95 -8.44 -16.64
N TYR A 88 -5.78 -7.91 -16.28
CA TYR A 88 -5.45 -7.50 -14.91
C TYR A 88 -4.80 -6.12 -14.91
N PHE A 89 -5.41 -5.19 -14.19
CA PHE A 89 -4.92 -3.82 -14.05
C PHE A 89 -4.57 -3.55 -12.59
N PHE A 90 -3.28 -3.52 -12.27
CA PHE A 90 -2.79 -3.20 -10.93
C PHE A 90 -2.62 -1.68 -10.82
N ALA A 91 -3.28 -1.08 -9.83
CA ALA A 91 -3.23 0.36 -9.56
C ALA A 91 -2.74 0.62 -8.14
N LEU A 92 -1.79 1.55 -7.99
CA LEU A 92 -1.22 1.93 -6.71
C LEU A 92 -1.06 3.46 -6.62
N ASP A 93 -1.18 3.96 -5.39
CA ASP A 93 -0.86 5.33 -4.99
C ASP A 93 0.13 5.24 -3.81
N LEU A 94 1.37 5.68 -4.04
CA LEU A 94 2.49 5.49 -3.11
C LEU A 94 3.14 6.82 -2.72
N HIS A 95 3.52 6.93 -1.45
CA HIS A 95 4.26 8.05 -0.89
C HIS A 95 5.18 7.56 0.23
N GLN A 96 6.48 7.95 0.19
CA GLN A 96 7.47 7.58 1.22
C GLN A 96 7.50 6.06 1.48
N SER A 97 7.61 5.27 0.41
CA SER A 97 7.38 3.82 0.46
C SER A 97 8.61 2.99 0.08
N VAL A 98 9.82 3.59 -0.01
CA VAL A 98 11.02 2.90 -0.52
C VAL A 98 11.28 1.58 0.22
N GLY A 99 11.21 1.57 1.55
CA GLY A 99 11.41 0.36 2.36
C GLY A 99 10.36 -0.73 2.16
N LEU A 100 9.19 -0.37 1.61
CA LEU A 100 8.10 -1.31 1.32
C LEU A 100 8.20 -1.89 -0.10
N LEU A 101 8.82 -1.19 -1.05
CA LEU A 101 8.82 -1.57 -2.47
C LEU A 101 9.25 -3.01 -2.73
N PRO A 102 10.33 -3.57 -2.11
CA PRO A 102 10.70 -4.97 -2.35
C PRO A 102 9.61 -5.97 -1.97
N ARG A 103 8.84 -5.67 -0.91
CA ARG A 103 7.74 -6.53 -0.45
C ARG A 103 6.48 -6.37 -1.30
N LEU A 104 6.02 -5.14 -1.47
CA LEU A 104 4.78 -4.85 -2.17
C LEU A 104 4.91 -5.09 -3.68
N ILE A 105 5.83 -4.38 -4.33
CA ILE A 105 6.00 -4.52 -5.78
C ILE A 105 6.56 -5.90 -6.14
N GLY A 106 7.43 -6.47 -5.29
CA GLY A 106 7.93 -7.84 -5.49
C GLY A 106 6.81 -8.87 -5.52
N SER A 107 5.85 -8.83 -4.59
CA SER A 107 4.70 -9.75 -4.58
C SER A 107 3.73 -9.50 -5.75
N ILE A 108 3.57 -8.26 -6.18
CA ILE A 108 2.80 -7.92 -7.38
C ILE A 108 3.49 -8.49 -8.62
N VAL A 109 4.80 -8.34 -8.78
CA VAL A 109 5.57 -8.90 -9.90
C VAL A 109 5.48 -10.43 -9.91
N GLU A 110 5.62 -11.07 -8.77
CA GLU A 110 5.43 -12.53 -8.63
C GLU A 110 4.04 -12.97 -9.07
N THR A 111 3.00 -12.22 -8.66
CA THR A 111 1.62 -12.45 -9.11
C THR A 111 1.48 -12.28 -10.62
N MET A 112 2.08 -11.26 -11.21
CA MET A 112 2.04 -11.02 -12.64
C MET A 112 2.75 -12.12 -13.44
N TYR A 113 3.85 -12.69 -12.92
CA TYR A 113 4.48 -13.87 -13.52
C TYR A 113 3.53 -15.05 -13.59
N PHE A 114 2.77 -15.29 -12.54
CA PHE A 114 1.78 -16.38 -12.51
C PHE A 114 0.59 -16.11 -13.43
N LEU A 115 0.08 -14.89 -13.48
CA LEU A 115 -1.07 -14.49 -14.32
C LEU A 115 -0.72 -14.37 -15.81
N GLY A 116 0.56 -14.37 -16.14
CA GLY A 116 1.11 -14.06 -17.46
C GLY A 116 1.35 -12.56 -17.63
N PRO A 117 2.62 -12.12 -17.74
CA PRO A 117 3.00 -10.71 -17.78
C PRO A 117 2.25 -9.89 -18.84
N GLN A 118 2.02 -10.49 -20.02
CA GLN A 118 1.30 -9.87 -21.14
C GLN A 118 -0.18 -9.57 -20.85
N ASN A 119 -0.76 -10.23 -19.83
CA ASN A 119 -2.13 -10.01 -19.39
C ASN A 119 -2.25 -8.89 -18.37
N CYS A 120 -1.11 -8.32 -17.96
CA CYS A 120 -1.03 -7.42 -16.81
C CYS A 120 -0.63 -5.99 -17.22
N VAL A 121 -1.20 -5.04 -16.50
CA VAL A 121 -0.82 -3.64 -16.51
C VAL A 121 -0.46 -3.25 -15.07
N LEU A 122 0.61 -2.50 -14.90
CA LEU A 122 0.99 -1.89 -13.63
C LEU A 122 0.95 -0.37 -13.76
N SER A 123 0.10 0.27 -13.00
CA SER A 123 -0.05 1.73 -12.96
C SER A 123 0.21 2.25 -11.56
N ILE A 124 1.23 3.09 -11.42
CA ILE A 124 1.64 3.66 -10.14
C ILE A 124 1.63 5.19 -10.22
N VAL A 125 0.98 5.80 -9.24
CA VAL A 125 1.15 7.23 -8.94
C VAL A 125 2.03 7.35 -7.72
N GLU A 126 3.05 8.19 -7.82
CA GLU A 126 3.95 8.51 -6.72
C GLU A 126 3.74 9.96 -6.33
N GLY A 127 3.67 10.24 -5.03
CA GLY A 127 3.40 11.56 -4.48
C GLY A 127 4.56 12.15 -3.71
N ARG A 128 5.48 12.90 -4.37
CA ARG A 128 6.45 13.80 -3.72
C ARG A 128 7.33 13.12 -2.65
N SER A 129 7.77 11.91 -2.89
CA SER A 129 8.69 11.21 -1.99
C SER A 129 10.10 11.78 -2.09
N ASP A 130 10.80 11.79 -0.97
CA ASP A 130 12.21 12.19 -0.85
C ASP A 130 13.09 11.06 -0.24
N ASP A 131 12.50 9.87 -0.08
CA ASP A 131 13.14 8.67 0.46
C ASP A 131 13.77 7.76 -0.62
N GLY A 132 13.60 8.10 -1.92
CA GLY A 132 14.06 7.30 -3.07
C GLY A 132 12.98 6.43 -3.70
N THR A 133 11.76 6.51 -3.24
CA THR A 133 10.61 5.82 -3.85
C THR A 133 10.48 6.16 -5.33
N PHE A 134 10.59 7.45 -5.68
CA PHE A 134 10.49 7.91 -7.07
C PHE A 134 11.56 7.28 -7.96
N GLU A 135 12.83 7.32 -7.53
CA GLU A 135 13.96 6.87 -8.30
C GLU A 135 13.89 5.36 -8.60
N VAL A 136 13.50 4.56 -7.59
CA VAL A 136 13.32 3.12 -7.76
C VAL A 136 12.18 2.83 -8.74
N LEU A 137 11.03 3.49 -8.61
CA LEU A 137 9.87 3.28 -9.47
C LEU A 137 10.10 3.75 -10.91
N ASP A 138 10.84 4.84 -11.11
CA ASP A 138 11.18 5.29 -12.47
C ASP A 138 12.12 4.30 -13.17
N GLN A 139 13.15 3.80 -12.48
CA GLN A 139 14.06 2.81 -13.01
C GLN A 139 13.41 1.43 -13.23
N LEU A 140 12.32 1.12 -12.53
CA LEU A 140 11.57 -0.13 -12.70
C LEU A 140 10.98 -0.28 -14.12
N ARG A 141 10.78 0.82 -14.84
CA ARG A 141 10.22 0.86 -16.20
C ARG A 141 10.92 -0.10 -17.16
N ALA A 142 12.25 -0.10 -17.18
CA ALA A 142 13.02 -0.97 -18.07
C ALA A 142 12.75 -2.45 -17.79
N SER A 143 12.70 -2.83 -16.51
CA SER A 143 12.41 -4.21 -16.10
C SER A 143 10.98 -4.64 -16.48
N MET A 144 10.00 -3.78 -16.30
CA MET A 144 8.60 -4.07 -16.71
C MET A 144 8.49 -4.24 -18.21
N GLN A 145 9.16 -3.39 -18.99
CA GLN A 145 9.18 -3.49 -20.45
C GLN A 145 9.81 -4.80 -20.94
N LEU A 146 10.89 -5.25 -20.31
CA LEU A 146 11.53 -6.54 -20.63
C LEU A 146 10.62 -7.73 -20.37
N LEU A 147 9.72 -7.64 -19.38
CA LEU A 147 8.73 -8.66 -19.09
C LEU A 147 7.50 -8.60 -20.01
N GLY A 148 7.35 -7.54 -20.80
CA GLY A 148 6.17 -7.31 -21.61
C GLY A 148 4.96 -6.78 -20.82
N ILE A 149 5.19 -6.29 -19.60
CA ILE A 149 4.17 -5.65 -18.76
C ILE A 149 4.01 -4.18 -19.22
N ARG A 150 2.78 -3.73 -19.42
CA ARG A 150 2.51 -2.30 -19.65
C ARG A 150 2.68 -1.57 -18.31
N TYR A 151 3.60 -0.60 -18.29
CA TYR A 151 3.93 0.14 -17.07
C TYR A 151 3.63 1.63 -17.22
N TYR A 152 2.70 2.13 -16.41
CA TYR A 152 2.37 3.54 -16.29
C TYR A 152 2.89 4.05 -14.96
N PHE A 153 3.80 5.01 -15.00
CA PHE A 153 4.36 5.65 -13.82
C PHE A 153 4.23 7.16 -13.93
N LYS A 154 3.68 7.78 -12.91
CA LYS A 154 3.46 9.21 -12.86
C LYS A 154 3.70 9.75 -11.46
N SER A 155 4.52 10.81 -11.35
CA SER A 155 4.61 11.63 -10.15
C SER A 155 3.50 12.68 -10.11
N SER A 156 3.08 13.07 -8.89
CA SER A 156 2.01 14.03 -8.65
C SER A 156 2.35 14.94 -7.48
N ASP A 157 2.09 16.24 -7.62
CA ASP A 157 2.28 17.24 -6.58
C ASP A 157 1.10 17.36 -5.61
N ILE A 158 0.03 16.56 -5.80
CA ILE A 158 -1.14 16.58 -4.92
C ILE A 158 -0.72 16.16 -3.51
N ASN A 159 -1.00 17.02 -2.53
CA ASN A 159 -0.71 16.77 -1.12
C ASN A 159 -2.01 16.52 -0.33
N PRO A 160 -2.34 15.25 0.01
CA PRO A 160 -3.53 14.95 0.81
C PRO A 160 -3.52 15.55 2.21
N LEU A 161 -2.33 15.93 2.72
CA LEU A 161 -2.15 16.48 4.06
C LEU A 161 -1.95 18.00 4.06
N ALA A 162 -2.10 18.68 2.91
CA ALA A 162 -1.95 20.13 2.84
C ALA A 162 -3.00 20.81 3.71
N LYS A 163 -2.55 21.83 4.45
CA LYS A 163 -3.42 22.60 5.35
C LYS A 163 -4.54 23.30 4.57
N GLY A 164 -5.79 23.06 4.97
CA GLY A 164 -6.96 23.66 4.32
C GLY A 164 -7.50 22.85 3.13
N GLU A 165 -6.84 21.78 2.74
CA GLU A 165 -7.26 20.89 1.66
C GLU A 165 -8.17 19.77 2.16
N ASN A 166 -9.02 19.25 1.27
CA ASN A 166 -9.83 18.08 1.57
C ASN A 166 -9.02 16.79 1.29
N ARG A 167 -8.56 16.14 2.35
CA ARG A 167 -7.75 14.91 2.26
C ARG A 167 -8.42 13.83 1.41
N ILE A 168 -9.72 13.60 1.62
CA ILE A 168 -10.47 12.53 0.92
C ILE A 168 -10.53 12.83 -0.58
N GLU A 169 -10.81 14.08 -0.94
CA GLU A 169 -10.84 14.52 -2.33
C GLU A 169 -9.47 14.38 -3.01
N ASN A 170 -8.39 14.76 -2.33
CA ASN A 170 -7.05 14.66 -2.88
C ASN A 170 -6.59 13.20 -3.02
N LEU A 171 -6.92 12.32 -2.07
CA LEU A 171 -6.69 10.88 -2.23
C LEU A 171 -7.50 10.31 -3.40
N ALA A 172 -8.75 10.73 -3.59
CA ALA A 172 -9.55 10.31 -4.72
C ALA A 172 -8.93 10.77 -6.06
N LYS A 173 -8.39 12.00 -6.12
CA LYS A 173 -7.67 12.50 -7.30
C LYS A 173 -6.44 11.64 -7.63
N LEU A 174 -5.63 11.29 -6.62
CA LEU A 174 -4.45 10.42 -6.80
C LEU A 174 -4.85 9.04 -7.31
N ARG A 175 -5.87 8.42 -6.72
CA ARG A 175 -6.40 7.12 -7.16
C ARG A 175 -6.93 7.17 -8.60
N ASN A 176 -7.63 8.24 -8.97
CA ASN A 176 -8.10 8.45 -10.34
C ASN A 176 -6.94 8.64 -11.33
N LEU A 177 -5.82 9.23 -10.89
CA LEU A 177 -4.61 9.32 -11.73
C LEU A 177 -4.01 7.94 -11.99
N ALA A 178 -4.02 7.03 -11.00
CA ALA A 178 -3.57 5.65 -11.19
C ALA A 178 -4.46 4.88 -12.17
N LEU A 179 -5.74 5.20 -12.24
CA LEU A 179 -6.73 4.58 -13.14
C LEU A 179 -6.87 5.31 -14.49
N LYS A 180 -6.10 6.38 -14.71
CA LYS A 180 -6.32 7.30 -15.83
C LYS A 180 -6.33 6.62 -17.19
N ASP A 181 -5.39 5.71 -17.47
CA ASP A 181 -5.30 5.06 -18.77
C ASP A 181 -6.50 4.14 -19.01
N LEU A 182 -6.90 3.37 -18.02
CA LEU A 182 -8.09 2.51 -18.09
C LEU A 182 -9.38 3.30 -18.34
N ILE A 183 -9.51 4.47 -17.70
CA ILE A 183 -10.71 5.33 -17.84
C ILE A 183 -10.72 6.04 -19.22
N ALA A 184 -9.55 6.50 -19.68
CA ALA A 184 -9.44 7.26 -20.92
C ALA A 184 -9.47 6.39 -22.18
N HIS A 185 -9.05 5.13 -22.09
CA HIS A 185 -8.89 4.20 -23.19
C HIS A 185 -9.47 2.82 -22.87
N PRO A 186 -10.77 2.72 -22.54
CA PRO A 186 -11.40 1.44 -22.17
C PRO A 186 -11.29 0.41 -23.28
N GLU A 187 -11.20 0.83 -24.53
CA GLU A 187 -11.03 -0.02 -25.72
C GLU A 187 -9.69 -0.78 -25.75
N HIS A 188 -8.72 -0.38 -24.93
CA HIS A 188 -7.43 -1.06 -24.79
C HIS A 188 -7.46 -2.21 -23.78
N TYR A 189 -8.62 -2.50 -23.17
CA TYR A 189 -8.82 -3.46 -22.10
C TYR A 189 -9.97 -4.41 -22.42
N ASP A 190 -9.91 -5.60 -21.82
CA ASP A 190 -11.00 -6.57 -21.89
C ASP A 190 -12.20 -6.09 -21.05
N GLU A 191 -13.43 -6.39 -21.46
CA GLU A 191 -14.64 -6.01 -20.71
C GLU A 191 -14.67 -6.63 -19.29
N ASP A 192 -14.02 -7.78 -19.10
CA ASP A 192 -13.86 -8.44 -17.79
C ASP A 192 -12.52 -8.14 -17.11
N THR A 193 -11.83 -7.06 -17.51
CA THR A 193 -10.58 -6.65 -16.88
C THR A 193 -10.78 -6.44 -15.39
N THR A 194 -10.03 -7.18 -14.58
CA THR A 194 -10.05 -7.06 -13.12
C THR A 194 -9.10 -5.96 -12.69
N VAL A 195 -9.61 -4.93 -12.02
CA VAL A 195 -8.81 -3.89 -11.39
C VAL A 195 -8.42 -4.33 -9.98
N ILE A 196 -7.13 -4.38 -9.71
CA ILE A 196 -6.54 -4.66 -8.40
C ILE A 196 -5.97 -3.35 -7.86
N PHE A 197 -6.71 -2.69 -6.98
CA PHE A 197 -6.26 -1.46 -6.34
C PHE A 197 -5.63 -1.80 -4.99
N SER A 198 -4.35 -1.49 -4.81
CA SER A 198 -3.62 -1.72 -3.55
C SER A 198 -3.15 -0.39 -2.96
N ASN A 199 -3.17 -0.31 -1.64
CA ASN A 199 -2.48 0.73 -0.89
C ASN A 199 -1.03 0.30 -0.60
N ASP A 200 -0.36 1.08 0.23
CA ASP A 200 0.99 0.88 0.76
C ASP A 200 1.04 -0.22 1.83
N VAL A 201 0.66 -1.45 1.48
CA VAL A 201 0.61 -2.61 2.37
C VAL A 201 1.50 -3.74 1.84
N ALA A 202 2.15 -4.47 2.75
CA ALA A 202 2.88 -5.67 2.38
C ALA A 202 1.92 -6.83 2.18
N LEU A 203 2.00 -7.50 1.03
CA LEU A 203 1.12 -8.58 0.61
C LEU A 203 1.95 -9.80 0.17
N CYS A 204 1.36 -10.99 0.30
CA CYS A 204 1.83 -12.18 -0.40
C CYS A 204 1.17 -12.31 -1.77
N MET A 205 1.78 -13.04 -2.70
CA MET A 205 1.16 -13.36 -3.98
C MET A 205 -0.21 -14.03 -3.80
N GLU A 206 -0.34 -14.94 -2.83
CA GLU A 206 -1.60 -15.65 -2.57
C GLU A 206 -2.72 -14.72 -2.13
N ASP A 207 -2.43 -13.67 -1.34
CA ASP A 207 -3.44 -12.68 -0.93
C ASP A 207 -4.08 -12.01 -2.15
N ILE A 208 -3.24 -11.64 -3.13
CA ILE A 208 -3.68 -11.02 -4.38
C ILE A 208 -4.48 -12.02 -5.22
N LEU A 209 -3.97 -13.23 -5.39
CA LEU A 209 -4.64 -14.27 -6.18
C LEU A 209 -6.00 -14.65 -5.56
N GLU A 210 -6.09 -14.72 -4.24
CA GLU A 210 -7.35 -15.07 -3.57
C GLU A 210 -8.42 -13.98 -3.75
N ILE A 211 -8.07 -12.70 -3.66
CA ILE A 211 -9.02 -11.61 -3.92
C ILE A 211 -9.54 -11.66 -5.36
N ILE A 212 -8.66 -11.90 -6.35
CA ILE A 212 -9.05 -12.05 -7.75
C ILE A 212 -9.94 -13.29 -7.92
N HIS A 213 -9.56 -14.41 -7.29
CA HIS A 213 -10.33 -15.65 -7.31
C HIS A 213 -11.73 -15.43 -6.74
N GLN A 214 -11.86 -14.81 -5.57
CA GLN A 214 -13.13 -14.56 -4.93
C GLN A 214 -14.06 -13.68 -5.77
N ARG A 215 -13.52 -12.62 -6.40
CA ARG A 215 -14.30 -11.80 -7.34
C ARG A 215 -14.91 -12.67 -8.44
N LYS A 216 -14.09 -13.49 -9.11
CA LYS A 216 -14.53 -14.30 -10.24
C LYS A 216 -15.44 -15.45 -9.80
N PHE A 217 -15.10 -16.14 -8.73
CA PHE A 217 -15.86 -17.28 -8.22
C PHE A 217 -17.27 -16.90 -7.75
N GLN A 218 -17.41 -15.73 -7.13
CA GLN A 218 -18.69 -15.23 -6.65
C GLN A 218 -19.46 -14.42 -7.69
N GLY A 219 -18.86 -14.11 -8.85
CA GLY A 219 -19.44 -13.20 -9.84
C GLY A 219 -19.65 -11.79 -9.27
N ALA A 220 -18.79 -11.37 -8.34
CA ALA A 220 -18.94 -10.11 -7.64
C ALA A 220 -18.36 -8.96 -8.48
N ASP A 221 -19.01 -7.79 -8.44
CA ASP A 221 -18.49 -6.56 -9.05
C ASP A 221 -17.25 -6.07 -8.31
N GLN A 222 -17.21 -6.27 -6.97
CA GLN A 222 -16.10 -5.87 -6.10
C GLN A 222 -15.89 -6.86 -4.96
N THR A 223 -14.62 -7.15 -4.67
CA THR A 223 -14.17 -7.85 -3.46
C THR A 223 -13.11 -7.03 -2.76
N CYS A 224 -13.12 -7.00 -1.43
CA CYS A 224 -12.14 -6.26 -0.64
C CYS A 224 -11.49 -7.20 0.37
N ALA A 225 -10.18 -6.99 0.59
CA ALA A 225 -9.52 -7.53 1.77
C ALA A 225 -10.01 -6.80 3.02
N MET A 226 -9.88 -7.46 4.16
CA MET A 226 -10.17 -6.87 5.47
C MET A 226 -8.86 -6.62 6.20
N ASP A 227 -8.67 -5.40 6.68
CA ASP A 227 -7.53 -5.04 7.51
C ASP A 227 -7.75 -5.51 8.94
N TRP A 228 -6.82 -6.31 9.43
CA TRP A 228 -6.85 -6.84 10.78
C TRP A 228 -5.72 -6.25 11.63
N THR A 229 -6.04 -5.96 12.86
CA THR A 229 -5.07 -5.58 13.89
C THR A 229 -5.29 -6.45 15.12
N TYR A 230 -4.41 -6.32 16.11
CA TYR A 230 -4.57 -6.99 17.39
C TYR A 230 -4.85 -5.96 18.49
N VAL A 231 -5.87 -6.23 19.29
CA VAL A 231 -6.13 -5.53 20.56
C VAL A 231 -5.80 -6.51 21.69
N GLY A 232 -4.58 -6.42 22.21
CA GLY A 232 -4.02 -7.47 23.04
C GLY A 232 -3.78 -8.75 22.22
N GLU A 233 -4.39 -9.87 22.62
CA GLU A 233 -4.30 -11.15 21.90
C GLU A 233 -5.46 -11.39 20.93
N ILE A 234 -6.41 -10.46 20.83
CA ILE A 234 -7.65 -10.64 20.08
C ILE A 234 -7.48 -9.98 18.68
N PRO A 235 -7.61 -10.75 17.58
CA PRO A 235 -7.66 -10.16 16.26
C PRO A 235 -8.93 -9.30 16.15
N SER A 236 -8.75 -8.06 15.71
CA SER A 236 -9.81 -7.06 15.60
C SER A 236 -9.77 -6.40 14.24
N PHE A 237 -10.94 -6.12 13.67
CA PHE A 237 -11.02 -5.37 12.42
C PHE A 237 -10.52 -3.94 12.63
N TYR A 238 -9.53 -3.53 11.83
CA TYR A 238 -8.87 -2.22 12.01
C TYR A 238 -9.77 -1.06 11.60
N ASP A 239 -10.39 -1.13 10.43
CA ASP A 239 -11.09 0.02 9.85
C ASP A 239 -12.61 0.00 10.13
N VAL A 240 -12.94 0.14 11.40
CA VAL A 240 -14.35 0.21 11.86
C VAL A 240 -15.10 1.43 11.31
N TRP A 241 -14.40 2.45 10.79
CA TRP A 241 -14.98 3.70 10.29
C TRP A 241 -15.71 3.54 8.96
N ILE A 242 -15.17 2.71 8.08
CA ILE A 242 -15.74 2.47 6.75
C ILE A 242 -16.58 1.19 6.68
N ALA A 243 -16.44 0.30 7.66
CA ALA A 243 -17.26 -0.91 7.73
C ALA A 243 -18.72 -0.55 8.04
N ARG A 244 -19.60 -0.72 7.05
CA ARG A 244 -21.05 -0.47 7.17
C ARG A 244 -21.82 -1.77 7.06
N GLY A 245 -22.27 -2.30 8.19
CA GLY A 245 -23.26 -3.39 8.22
C GLY A 245 -24.68 -2.87 8.38
N LYS A 246 -25.69 -3.65 7.99
CA LYS A 246 -27.10 -3.32 8.21
C LYS A 246 -27.47 -3.12 9.68
N LYS A 247 -26.66 -3.68 10.62
CA LYS A 247 -26.74 -3.44 12.07
C LYS A 247 -25.33 -3.49 12.64
N ILE A 248 -24.91 -2.48 13.40
CA ILE A 248 -23.62 -2.44 14.10
C ILE A 248 -23.44 -3.64 15.05
N SER A 249 -24.53 -4.15 15.61
CA SER A 249 -24.55 -5.37 16.43
C SER A 249 -24.20 -6.66 15.67
N SER A 250 -24.32 -6.68 14.35
CA SER A 250 -23.97 -7.84 13.52
C SER A 250 -22.49 -7.90 13.15
N LEU A 251 -21.75 -6.79 13.26
CA LEU A 251 -20.31 -6.77 13.05
C LEU A 251 -19.55 -7.51 14.16
N ARG A 252 -20.02 -7.42 15.42
CA ARG A 252 -19.47 -8.21 16.52
C ARG A 252 -19.72 -9.70 16.32
N ALA A 253 -20.94 -10.09 15.90
CA ALA A 253 -21.27 -11.48 15.61
C ALA A 253 -20.55 -12.01 14.34
N ALA A 254 -20.32 -11.16 13.34
CA ALA A 254 -19.54 -11.52 12.16
C ALA A 254 -18.03 -11.64 12.49
N CYS A 255 -17.50 -10.84 13.40
CA CYS A 255 -16.15 -11.01 13.93
C CYS A 255 -16.01 -12.32 14.72
N GLU A 256 -16.97 -12.67 15.55
CA GLU A 256 -16.96 -13.93 16.32
C GLU A 256 -17.10 -15.16 15.41
N ALA A 257 -17.91 -15.10 14.36
CA ALA A 257 -18.05 -16.15 13.37
C ALA A 257 -16.82 -16.23 12.42
N SER A 258 -16.15 -15.13 12.18
CA SER A 258 -14.95 -15.03 11.33
C SER A 258 -13.69 -15.52 12.03
N THR A 259 -13.62 -15.49 13.37
CA THR A 259 -12.50 -16.08 14.12
C THR A 259 -12.37 -17.57 13.88
N ASP A 260 -13.46 -18.30 13.73
CA ASP A 260 -13.45 -19.72 13.36
C ASP A 260 -12.98 -19.95 11.91
N PHE A 261 -13.28 -19.03 11.00
CA PHE A 261 -12.86 -19.09 9.60
C PHE A 261 -11.36 -18.75 9.46
N VAL A 262 -10.91 -17.71 10.14
CA VAL A 262 -9.50 -17.27 10.15
C VAL A 262 -8.60 -18.33 10.79
N HIS A 263 -9.01 -18.95 11.90
CA HIS A 263 -8.25 -20.04 12.53
C HIS A 263 -8.13 -21.31 11.66
N ARG A 264 -9.06 -21.54 10.74
CA ARG A 264 -9.01 -22.71 9.85
C ARG A 264 -8.22 -22.48 8.58
N HIS A 265 -8.09 -21.24 8.10
CA HIS A 265 -7.54 -20.93 6.78
C HIS A 265 -6.27 -20.09 6.80
N PHE A 266 -6.02 -19.32 7.88
CA PHE A 266 -4.84 -18.49 8.02
C PHE A 266 -4.08 -18.88 9.29
N ARG A 267 -3.02 -19.69 9.15
CA ARG A 267 -2.02 -19.84 10.22
C ARG A 267 -1.15 -18.62 10.24
N TYR A 268 -1.52 -17.63 11.02
CA TYR A 268 -0.70 -16.44 11.28
C TYR A 268 0.41 -16.79 12.27
N ASP A 269 1.67 -16.70 11.85
CA ASP A 269 2.82 -16.86 12.74
C ASP A 269 2.98 -15.62 13.60
N ARG A 270 3.07 -15.84 14.90
CA ARG A 270 3.08 -14.79 15.95
C ARG A 270 4.48 -14.22 16.14
N ARG A 271 5.05 -13.52 15.17
CA ARG A 271 6.27 -12.75 15.44
C ARG A 271 6.03 -11.25 15.24
N PRO A 272 6.34 -10.40 16.27
CA PRO A 272 6.24 -8.97 16.11
C PRO A 272 7.25 -8.51 15.05
N VAL A 273 6.77 -7.72 14.11
CA VAL A 273 7.63 -6.98 13.18
C VAL A 273 8.20 -5.82 13.98
N LEU A 274 9.50 -5.89 14.32
CA LEU A 274 10.28 -4.77 14.83
C LEU A 274 10.67 -3.86 13.68
#